data_1ee2295e8777de290d7facef40d8b7e1
#
_entry.id   1ee2295e8777de290d7facef40d8b7e1
#
_cell.length_a   1.000
_cell.length_b   1.000
_cell.length_c   1.000
_cell.angle_alpha   90.00
_cell.angle_beta   90.00
_cell.angle_gamma   90.00
#
_symmetry.space_group_name_H-M   'P 1'
#
loop_
_entity.id
_entity.type
_entity.pdbx_description
1 polymer ?
#
loop_
_entity_poly.entity_id
_entity_poly.type
_entity_poly.pdbx_seq_one_letter_code
_entity_poly.pdbx_strand_id
1 'polypeptide(L)'
;MPSNSSFSTSSVADLLAQVGRYAYGETPAAEGLTSAQWMALRYFSRANRFSRTVSAFAEFHATTRGTASQTVKGLVEEAYLERTPSPSDGRSTRLEVTSKAVAVLVNDPLRRLARVADSLSMTSRRTVTKALNGMLEQLAHELSKPAFGICMHCKHLYGDGCCVQGQPPYQCHLLNEPVAEPEIEQLCVNFESN
;
A
#
# COMPACT_ATOMS: atom_id res chain seq x y z
N MET A 1 -12.32 0.77 -39.48
CA MET A 1 -11.12 -0.08 -39.45
C MET A 1 -10.39 0.23 -38.15
N PRO A 2 -10.26 -0.69 -37.18
CA PRO A 2 -9.50 -0.44 -35.97
C PRO A 2 -8.01 -0.36 -36.36
N SER A 3 -7.35 0.74 -36.00
CA SER A 3 -5.92 0.92 -36.15
C SER A 3 -5.19 -0.16 -35.34
N ASN A 4 -4.49 -1.01 -36.08
CA ASN A 4 -3.58 -2.01 -35.52
C ASN A 4 -2.41 -1.26 -34.86
N SER A 5 -2.53 -0.92 -33.57
CA SER A 5 -1.40 -0.42 -32.81
C SER A 5 -0.45 -1.61 -32.60
N SER A 6 0.55 -1.68 -33.49
CA SER A 6 1.69 -2.59 -33.31
C SER A 6 2.28 -2.34 -31.92
N PHE A 7 2.14 -3.29 -31.02
CA PHE A 7 2.86 -3.27 -29.75
C PHE A 7 4.36 -3.24 -30.07
N SER A 8 4.96 -2.07 -29.91
CA SER A 8 6.41 -1.96 -29.92
C SER A 8 6.94 -2.77 -28.76
N THR A 9 7.95 -3.64 -28.98
CA THR A 9 8.61 -4.49 -27.96
C THR A 9 9.27 -3.68 -26.83
N SER A 10 9.03 -2.38 -26.76
CA SER A 10 9.53 -1.44 -25.76
C SER A 10 8.43 -0.54 -25.22
N SER A 11 7.16 -0.97 -25.24
CA SER A 11 6.08 -0.16 -24.68
C SER A 11 6.27 0.00 -23.16
N VAL A 12 5.89 1.14 -22.61
CA VAL A 12 5.94 1.38 -21.16
C VAL A 12 5.17 0.28 -20.38
N ALA A 13 4.04 -0.17 -20.93
CA ALA A 13 3.24 -1.22 -20.34
C ALA A 13 4.01 -2.57 -20.27
N ASP A 14 4.73 -2.95 -21.35
CA ASP A 14 5.54 -4.18 -21.35
C ASP A 14 6.68 -4.10 -20.35
N LEU A 15 7.35 -2.94 -20.27
CA LEU A 15 8.42 -2.72 -19.30
C LEU A 15 7.91 -2.81 -17.87
N LEU A 16 6.77 -2.22 -17.55
CA LEU A 16 6.15 -2.31 -16.24
C LEU A 16 5.77 -3.76 -15.89
N ALA A 17 5.19 -4.49 -16.84
CA ALA A 17 4.86 -5.90 -16.64
C ALA A 17 6.13 -6.74 -16.43
N GLN A 18 7.23 -6.45 -17.12
CA GLN A 18 8.48 -7.13 -16.95
C GLN A 18 9.15 -6.82 -15.61
N VAL A 19 9.17 -5.56 -15.20
CA VAL A 19 9.65 -5.12 -13.88
C VAL A 19 8.84 -5.81 -12.77
N GLY A 20 7.52 -5.88 -12.92
CA GLY A 20 6.64 -6.60 -11.99
C GLY A 20 6.99 -8.09 -11.89
N ARG A 21 7.25 -8.76 -13.03
CA ARG A 21 7.68 -10.17 -13.03
C ARG A 21 9.00 -10.38 -12.28
N TYR A 22 10.00 -9.53 -12.49
CA TYR A 22 11.25 -9.61 -11.75
C TYR A 22 11.10 -9.31 -10.26
N ALA A 23 10.18 -8.40 -9.91
CA ALA A 23 9.93 -8.05 -8.52
C ALA A 23 9.24 -9.18 -7.73
N TYR A 24 8.39 -9.98 -8.39
CA TYR A 24 7.56 -10.99 -7.75
C TYR A 24 7.86 -12.44 -8.19
N GLY A 25 8.52 -12.64 -9.35
CA GLY A 25 8.70 -13.95 -9.94
C GLY A 25 9.78 -14.80 -9.27
N GLU A 26 10.79 -14.19 -8.67
CA GLU A 26 11.81 -14.86 -7.87
C GLU A 26 11.58 -14.57 -6.38
N THR A 27 10.44 -15.01 -5.85
CA THR A 27 10.26 -15.04 -4.40
C THR A 27 11.08 -16.21 -3.89
N PRO A 28 12.21 -16.00 -3.20
CA PRO A 28 12.89 -17.11 -2.56
C PRO A 28 11.89 -17.76 -1.62
N ALA A 29 11.76 -19.07 -1.67
CA ALA A 29 11.03 -19.84 -0.68
C ALA A 29 11.69 -19.75 0.73
N ALA A 30 12.60 -18.80 0.92
CA ALA A 30 13.39 -18.64 2.13
C ALA A 30 12.57 -18.54 3.41
N GLU A 31 11.33 -18.04 3.30
CA GLU A 31 10.42 -17.92 4.44
C GLU A 31 9.09 -18.67 4.21
N GLY A 32 8.97 -19.43 3.11
CA GLY A 32 7.73 -20.15 2.77
C GLY A 32 6.54 -19.27 2.37
N LEU A 33 6.72 -17.94 2.29
CA LEU A 33 5.64 -17.01 1.97
C LEU A 33 5.39 -16.92 0.46
N THR A 34 4.13 -16.95 0.07
CA THR A 34 3.69 -16.71 -1.31
C THR A 34 3.80 -15.22 -1.68
N SER A 35 3.80 -14.92 -2.99
CA SER A 35 3.78 -13.53 -3.47
C SER A 35 2.59 -12.74 -2.90
N ALA A 36 1.42 -13.36 -2.77
CA ALA A 36 0.22 -12.73 -2.18
C ALA A 36 0.42 -12.41 -0.69
N GLN A 37 1.07 -13.30 0.06
CA GLN A 37 1.40 -13.08 1.46
C GLN A 37 2.43 -11.95 1.64
N TRP A 38 3.46 -11.90 0.80
CA TRP A 38 4.41 -10.78 0.77
C TRP A 38 3.72 -9.44 0.48
N MET A 39 2.81 -9.40 -0.51
CA MET A 39 2.03 -8.21 -0.81
C MET A 39 1.17 -7.77 0.38
N ALA A 40 0.53 -8.71 1.06
CA ALA A 40 -0.27 -8.42 2.24
C ALA A 40 0.57 -7.87 3.40
N LEU A 41 1.71 -8.48 3.71
CA LEU A 41 2.60 -7.99 4.77
C LEU A 41 3.10 -6.57 4.51
N ARG A 42 3.50 -6.26 3.25
CA ARG A 42 3.87 -4.89 2.86
C ARG A 42 2.73 -3.91 3.02
N TYR A 43 1.52 -4.32 2.63
CA TYR A 43 0.34 -3.47 2.77
C TYR A 43 0.09 -3.15 4.26
N PHE A 44 -0.06 -4.17 5.10
CA PHE A 44 -0.38 -3.97 6.52
C PHE A 44 0.72 -3.25 7.29
N SER A 45 2.00 -3.40 6.90
CA SER A 45 3.10 -2.66 7.51
C SER A 45 3.10 -1.16 7.17
N ARG A 46 2.44 -0.77 6.08
CA ARG A 46 2.40 0.62 5.59
C ARG A 46 1.04 1.29 5.76
N ALA A 47 -0.01 0.50 5.98
CA ALA A 47 -1.36 1.01 6.14
C ALA A 47 -1.53 1.74 7.48
N ASN A 48 -2.23 2.88 7.47
CA ASN A 48 -2.65 3.52 8.70
C ASN A 48 -3.76 2.72 9.41
N ARG A 49 -4.08 3.10 10.65
CA ARG A 49 -5.08 2.37 11.43
C ARG A 49 -6.47 2.28 10.79
N PHE A 50 -6.83 3.21 9.91
CA PHE A 50 -8.13 3.19 9.21
C PHE A 50 -8.16 2.21 8.04
N SER A 51 -6.99 1.83 7.55
CA SER A 51 -6.81 0.99 6.36
C SER A 51 -6.39 -0.45 6.68
N ARG A 52 -6.14 -0.78 7.95
CA ARG A 52 -5.71 -2.13 8.38
C ARG A 52 -6.85 -3.13 8.43
N THR A 53 -7.61 -3.24 7.33
CA THR A 53 -8.75 -4.14 7.18
C THR A 53 -8.61 -5.03 5.95
N VAL A 54 -9.28 -6.20 5.96
CA VAL A 54 -9.32 -7.11 4.81
C VAL A 54 -9.94 -6.42 3.58
N SER A 55 -10.95 -5.58 3.78
CA SER A 55 -11.62 -4.87 2.69
C SER A 55 -10.69 -3.86 2.02
N ALA A 56 -10.00 -3.02 2.82
CA ALA A 56 -9.06 -2.05 2.29
C ALA A 56 -7.87 -2.73 1.58
N PHE A 57 -7.39 -3.85 2.10
CA PHE A 57 -6.36 -4.66 1.41
C PHE A 57 -6.85 -5.20 0.07
N ALA A 58 -8.09 -5.71 0.01
CA ALA A 58 -8.69 -6.21 -1.24
C ALA A 58 -8.82 -5.10 -2.29
N GLU A 59 -9.25 -3.89 -1.89
CA GLU A 59 -9.33 -2.72 -2.77
C GLU A 59 -7.95 -2.30 -3.28
N PHE A 60 -6.96 -2.18 -2.40
CA PHE A 60 -5.61 -1.77 -2.76
C PHE A 60 -4.97 -2.70 -3.80
N HIS A 61 -5.21 -4.01 -3.70
CA HIS A 61 -4.63 -5.00 -4.61
C HIS A 61 -5.57 -5.39 -5.76
N ALA A 62 -6.67 -4.68 -5.94
CA ALA A 62 -7.67 -4.97 -6.98
C ALA A 62 -8.09 -6.47 -7.01
N THR A 63 -8.20 -7.10 -5.83
CA THR A 63 -8.57 -8.51 -5.67
C THR A 63 -9.94 -8.67 -5.03
N THR A 64 -10.47 -9.89 -5.01
CA THR A 64 -11.74 -10.16 -4.33
C THR A 64 -11.55 -10.19 -2.81
N ARG A 65 -12.61 -9.82 -2.08
CA ARG A 65 -12.62 -9.90 -0.62
C ARG A 65 -12.38 -11.32 -0.09
N GLY A 66 -12.88 -12.33 -0.82
CA GLY A 66 -12.65 -13.74 -0.51
C GLY A 66 -11.18 -14.12 -0.61
N THR A 67 -10.51 -13.76 -1.72
CA THR A 67 -9.08 -14.00 -1.92
C THR A 67 -8.25 -13.27 -0.86
N ALA A 68 -8.54 -12.00 -0.60
CA ALA A 68 -7.88 -11.23 0.46
C ALA A 68 -8.04 -11.88 1.84
N SER A 69 -9.26 -12.36 2.16
CA SER A 69 -9.55 -13.02 3.42
C SER A 69 -8.75 -14.31 3.60
N GLN A 70 -8.60 -15.12 2.56
CA GLN A 70 -7.79 -16.34 2.62
C GLN A 70 -6.30 -16.04 2.84
N THR A 71 -5.75 -15.04 2.12
CA THR A 71 -4.37 -14.60 2.33
C THR A 71 -4.13 -14.13 3.76
N VAL A 72 -5.03 -13.29 4.28
CA VAL A 72 -4.94 -12.78 5.66
C VAL A 72 -5.10 -13.91 6.68
N LYS A 73 -6.01 -14.86 6.44
CA LYS A 73 -6.21 -16.01 7.34
C LYS A 73 -4.91 -16.80 7.49
N GLY A 74 -4.24 -17.15 6.39
CA GLY A 74 -2.96 -17.86 6.44
C GLY A 74 -1.89 -17.08 7.22
N LEU A 75 -1.80 -15.76 7.01
CA LEU A 75 -0.84 -14.93 7.75
C LEU A 75 -1.14 -14.82 9.25
N VAL A 76 -2.40 -14.87 9.64
CA VAL A 76 -2.81 -14.91 11.06
C VAL A 76 -2.49 -16.27 11.68
N GLU A 77 -2.78 -17.37 10.97
CA GLU A 77 -2.47 -18.73 11.42
C GLU A 77 -0.97 -18.95 11.61
N GLU A 78 -0.15 -18.33 10.75
CA GLU A 78 1.30 -18.37 10.84
C GLU A 78 1.88 -17.28 11.77
N ALA A 79 1.04 -16.53 12.48
CA ALA A 79 1.42 -15.46 13.41
C ALA A 79 2.26 -14.32 12.79
N TYR A 80 2.09 -14.03 11.50
CA TYR A 80 2.63 -12.82 10.88
C TYR A 80 1.70 -11.62 11.05
N LEU A 81 0.39 -11.86 11.13
CA LEU A 81 -0.61 -10.83 11.45
C LEU A 81 -1.37 -11.25 12.71
N GLU A 82 -1.81 -10.27 13.45
CA GLU A 82 -2.72 -10.46 14.57
C GLU A 82 -3.99 -9.63 14.41
N ARG A 83 -5.07 -10.10 15.03
CA ARG A 83 -6.36 -9.40 15.02
C ARG A 83 -6.53 -8.63 16.32
N THR A 84 -6.74 -7.31 16.20
CA THR A 84 -7.01 -6.45 17.35
C THR A 84 -8.38 -5.81 17.22
N PRO A 85 -9.12 -5.60 18.31
CA PRO A 85 -10.37 -4.83 18.28
C PRO A 85 -10.11 -3.42 17.78
N SER A 86 -11.02 -2.88 16.96
CA SER A 86 -10.94 -1.47 16.58
C SER A 86 -11.29 -0.58 17.77
N PRO A 87 -10.46 0.43 18.12
CA PRO A 87 -10.78 1.35 19.21
C PRO A 87 -12.04 2.18 18.97
N SER A 88 -12.39 2.46 17.72
CA SER A 88 -13.55 3.27 17.35
C SER A 88 -14.85 2.46 17.24
N ASP A 89 -14.75 1.17 16.97
CA ASP A 89 -15.89 0.25 16.88
C ASP A 89 -15.43 -1.14 17.31
N GLY A 90 -15.79 -1.54 18.52
CA GLY A 90 -15.43 -2.86 19.08
C GLY A 90 -15.98 -4.07 18.31
N ARG A 91 -16.85 -3.85 17.30
CA ARG A 91 -17.34 -4.88 16.38
C ARG A 91 -16.42 -5.09 15.18
N SER A 92 -15.59 -4.11 14.85
CA SER A 92 -14.64 -4.20 13.74
C SER A 92 -13.27 -4.68 14.24
N THR A 93 -12.60 -5.44 13.38
CA THR A 93 -11.28 -6.02 13.68
C THR A 93 -10.24 -5.38 12.78
N ARG A 94 -9.14 -4.93 13.36
CA ARG A 94 -7.93 -4.48 12.66
C ARG A 94 -6.92 -5.59 12.56
N LEU A 95 -6.01 -5.46 11.61
CA LEU A 95 -4.91 -6.37 11.36
C LEU A 95 -3.59 -5.65 11.63
N GLU A 96 -2.86 -6.12 12.62
CA GLU A 96 -1.56 -5.56 12.97
C GLU A 96 -0.44 -6.52 12.57
N VAL A 97 0.69 -5.96 12.13
CA VAL A 97 1.89 -6.75 11.85
C VAL A 97 2.58 -7.11 13.16
N THR A 98 2.94 -8.38 13.31
CA THR A 98 3.67 -8.87 14.50
C THR A 98 5.17 -8.58 14.38
N SER A 99 5.91 -8.75 15.48
CA SER A 99 7.38 -8.68 15.46
C SER A 99 8.00 -9.71 14.48
N LYS A 100 7.37 -10.89 14.34
CA LYS A 100 7.77 -11.90 13.34
C LYS A 100 7.65 -11.34 11.91
N ALA A 101 6.55 -10.65 11.60
CA ALA A 101 6.37 -10.03 10.29
C ALA A 101 7.39 -8.92 10.03
N VAL A 102 7.66 -8.08 11.04
CA VAL A 102 8.69 -7.02 10.92
C VAL A 102 10.06 -7.63 10.64
N ALA A 103 10.44 -8.70 11.31
CA ALA A 103 11.70 -9.39 11.10
C ALA A 103 11.83 -9.96 9.67
N VAL A 104 10.76 -10.57 9.15
CA VAL A 104 10.79 -11.16 7.80
C VAL A 104 10.79 -10.09 6.70
N LEU A 105 10.16 -8.94 6.91
CA LEU A 105 10.14 -7.82 5.97
C LEU A 105 11.54 -7.22 5.72
N VAL A 106 12.51 -7.49 6.58
CA VAL A 106 13.92 -7.15 6.32
C VAL A 106 14.44 -7.86 5.07
N ASN A 107 13.94 -9.07 4.78
CA ASN A 107 14.32 -9.89 3.63
C ASN A 107 13.33 -9.81 2.47
N ASP A 108 12.48 -8.77 2.44
CA ASP A 108 11.49 -8.57 1.38
C ASP A 108 12.13 -8.61 -0.02
N PRO A 109 11.67 -9.49 -0.92
CA PRO A 109 12.17 -9.58 -2.31
C PRO A 109 12.09 -8.26 -3.09
N LEU A 110 11.08 -7.41 -2.78
CA LEU A 110 10.93 -6.10 -3.40
C LEU A 110 12.09 -5.13 -3.12
N ARG A 111 12.88 -5.37 -2.07
CA ARG A 111 14.08 -4.56 -1.78
C ARG A 111 15.12 -4.55 -2.90
N ARG A 112 15.17 -5.63 -3.71
CA ARG A 112 16.03 -5.64 -4.91
C ARG A 112 15.60 -4.56 -5.88
N LEU A 113 14.30 -4.47 -6.17
CA LEU A 113 13.75 -3.42 -7.04
C LEU A 113 13.93 -2.04 -6.43
N ALA A 114 13.70 -1.88 -5.13
CA ALA A 114 13.91 -0.62 -4.43
C ALA A 114 15.35 -0.11 -4.60
N ARG A 115 16.36 -0.96 -4.40
CA ARG A 115 17.78 -0.61 -4.61
C ARG A 115 18.07 -0.17 -6.06
N VAL A 116 17.48 -0.85 -7.04
CA VAL A 116 17.63 -0.46 -8.45
C VAL A 116 16.96 0.89 -8.71
N ALA A 117 15.76 1.12 -8.16
CA ALA A 117 15.09 2.42 -8.25
C ALA A 117 15.89 3.53 -7.57
N ASP A 118 16.52 3.23 -6.43
CA ASP A 118 17.37 4.18 -5.69
C ASP A 118 18.68 4.52 -6.41
N SER A 119 19.16 3.68 -7.32
CA SER A 119 20.33 3.97 -8.15
C SER A 119 20.06 4.96 -9.28
N LEU A 120 18.79 5.27 -9.57
CA LEU A 120 18.43 6.29 -10.55
C LEU A 120 18.84 7.68 -10.07
N SER A 121 19.19 8.57 -11.01
CA SER A 121 19.38 9.99 -10.70
C SER A 121 18.12 10.57 -10.02
N MET A 122 18.29 11.59 -9.18
CA MET A 122 17.15 12.26 -8.52
C MET A 122 16.10 12.73 -9.52
N THR A 123 16.54 13.30 -10.67
CA THR A 123 15.65 13.77 -11.73
C THR A 123 14.86 12.60 -12.34
N SER A 124 15.55 11.51 -12.71
CA SER A 124 14.91 10.31 -13.27
C SER A 124 13.92 9.70 -12.29
N ARG A 125 14.30 9.58 -11.00
CA ARG A 125 13.43 9.06 -9.95
C ARG A 125 12.15 9.88 -9.82
N ARG A 126 12.26 11.22 -9.76
CA ARG A 126 11.08 12.12 -9.71
C ARG A 126 10.17 11.95 -10.93
N THR A 127 10.76 11.89 -12.13
CA THR A 127 9.99 11.72 -13.38
C THR A 127 9.25 10.39 -13.39
N VAL A 128 9.91 9.30 -13.07
CA VAL A 128 9.30 7.96 -13.00
C VAL A 128 8.20 7.92 -11.94
N THR A 129 8.47 8.42 -10.73
CA THR A 129 7.47 8.46 -9.65
C THR A 129 6.22 9.25 -10.07
N LYS A 130 6.39 10.44 -10.67
CA LYS A 130 5.27 11.25 -11.16
C LYS A 130 4.47 10.53 -12.25
N ALA A 131 5.14 9.91 -13.21
CA ALA A 131 4.48 9.17 -14.30
C ALA A 131 3.68 7.97 -13.76
N LEU A 132 4.27 7.18 -12.84
CA LEU A 132 3.61 6.02 -12.24
C LEU A 132 2.41 6.43 -11.38
N ASN A 133 2.52 7.49 -10.60
CA ASN A 133 1.38 8.00 -9.82
C ASN A 133 0.23 8.43 -10.73
N GLY A 134 0.50 9.19 -11.80
CA GLY A 134 -0.53 9.58 -12.77
C GLY A 134 -1.19 8.37 -13.46
N MET A 135 -0.42 7.32 -13.79
CA MET A 135 -0.98 6.08 -14.33
C MET A 135 -1.88 5.37 -13.31
N LEU A 136 -1.46 5.30 -12.04
CA LEU A 136 -2.25 4.67 -10.98
C LEU A 136 -3.56 5.43 -10.72
N GLU A 137 -3.53 6.76 -10.69
CA GLU A 137 -4.71 7.61 -10.54
C GLU A 137 -5.70 7.40 -11.70
N GLN A 138 -5.21 7.39 -12.95
CA GLN A 138 -6.05 7.15 -14.12
C GLN A 138 -6.67 5.74 -14.08
N LEU A 139 -5.89 4.71 -13.80
CA LEU A 139 -6.39 3.34 -13.68
C LEU A 139 -7.42 3.20 -12.55
N ALA A 140 -7.19 3.83 -11.40
CA ALA A 140 -8.15 3.84 -10.30
C ALA A 140 -9.48 4.47 -10.74
N HIS A 141 -9.43 5.60 -11.46
CA HIS A 141 -10.60 6.25 -12.01
C HIS A 141 -11.35 5.36 -13.03
N GLU A 142 -10.64 4.79 -14.02
CA GLU A 142 -11.23 3.91 -15.05
C GLU A 142 -11.87 2.66 -14.46
N LEU A 143 -11.27 2.09 -13.40
CA LEU A 143 -11.75 0.89 -12.72
C LEU A 143 -12.75 1.19 -11.59
N SER A 144 -13.10 2.46 -11.37
CA SER A 144 -13.94 2.90 -10.25
C SER A 144 -13.44 2.36 -8.91
N LYS A 145 -12.12 2.40 -8.70
CA LYS A 145 -11.44 1.98 -7.48
C LYS A 145 -11.04 3.19 -6.65
N PRO A 146 -10.95 3.05 -5.31
CA PRO A 146 -10.41 4.12 -4.47
C PRO A 146 -8.95 4.40 -4.85
N ALA A 147 -8.58 5.66 -4.89
CA ALA A 147 -7.18 6.05 -4.91
C ALA A 147 -6.57 5.80 -3.52
N PHE A 148 -5.37 5.26 -3.48
CA PHE A 148 -4.62 5.09 -2.24
C PHE A 148 -3.45 6.07 -2.23
N GLY A 149 -3.29 6.75 -1.12
CA GLY A 149 -2.18 7.67 -0.92
C GLY A 149 -1.86 7.83 0.56
N ILE A 150 -0.86 8.63 0.85
CA ILE A 150 -0.46 8.93 2.23
C ILE A 150 -1.22 10.15 2.75
N CYS A 151 -1.54 10.16 4.06
CA CYS A 151 -2.31 11.24 4.66
C CYS A 151 -1.68 12.63 4.45
N MET A 152 -0.36 12.74 4.41
CA MET A 152 0.36 13.99 4.18
C MET A 152 -0.05 14.71 2.87
N HIS A 153 -0.53 13.99 1.86
CA HIS A 153 -0.97 14.54 0.58
C HIS A 153 -2.50 14.50 0.42
N CYS A 154 -3.23 14.27 1.51
CA CYS A 154 -4.68 14.11 1.49
C CYS A 154 -5.38 15.42 1.81
N LYS A 155 -6.39 15.79 1.02
CA LYS A 155 -7.20 17.00 1.25
C LYS A 155 -7.96 17.01 2.58
N HIS A 156 -8.10 15.85 3.22
CA HIS A 156 -8.79 15.72 4.51
C HIS A 156 -7.86 15.83 5.73
N LEU A 157 -6.55 15.93 5.52
CA LEU A 157 -5.61 16.14 6.62
C LEU A 157 -5.51 17.63 6.95
N TYR A 158 -5.74 17.97 8.21
CA TYR A 158 -5.61 19.32 8.74
C TYR A 158 -4.65 19.32 9.93
N GLY A 159 -3.92 20.42 10.08
CA GLY A 159 -2.94 20.63 11.12
C GLY A 159 -1.60 21.08 10.53
N ASP A 160 -0.83 21.78 11.34
CA ASP A 160 0.47 22.35 10.97
C ASP A 160 1.65 21.65 11.68
N GLY A 161 1.36 20.53 12.36
CA GLY A 161 2.38 19.83 13.17
C GLY A 161 2.66 20.50 14.51
N CYS A 162 1.97 21.60 14.84
CA CYS A 162 2.14 22.31 16.09
C CYS A 162 1.47 21.55 17.24
N CYS A 163 2.27 21.02 18.17
CA CYS A 163 1.77 20.34 19.35
C CYS A 163 1.25 21.37 20.38
N VAL A 164 -0.06 21.55 20.43
CA VAL A 164 -0.71 22.11 21.63
C VAL A 164 -0.76 20.97 22.66
N GLN A 165 -0.31 21.24 23.92
CA GLN A 165 -0.23 20.20 24.95
C GLN A 165 -1.53 19.39 25.04
N GLY A 166 -1.43 18.07 24.75
CA GLY A 166 -2.53 17.12 24.88
C GLY A 166 -3.41 16.93 23.64
N GLN A 167 -3.14 17.65 22.54
CA GLN A 167 -3.85 17.42 21.27
C GLN A 167 -2.89 16.83 20.21
N PRO A 168 -3.38 15.88 19.37
CA PRO A 168 -2.57 15.39 18.27
C PRO A 168 -2.34 16.53 17.26
N PRO A 169 -1.14 16.57 16.61
CA PRO A 169 -0.76 17.64 15.70
C PRO A 169 -1.60 17.70 14.43
N TYR A 170 -2.31 16.62 14.10
CA TYR A 170 -3.10 16.48 12.88
C TYR A 170 -4.48 15.88 13.16
N GLN A 171 -5.45 16.20 12.29
CA GLN A 171 -6.79 15.65 12.32
C GLN A 171 -7.26 15.28 10.91
N CYS A 172 -7.92 14.13 10.77
CA CYS A 172 -8.63 13.76 9.56
C CYS A 172 -10.05 14.30 9.62
N HIS A 173 -10.40 15.29 8.81
CA HIS A 173 -11.74 15.88 8.81
C HIS A 173 -12.82 14.93 8.24
N LEU A 174 -12.45 14.02 7.33
CA LEU A 174 -13.39 13.04 6.79
C LEU A 174 -13.91 12.08 7.87
N LEU A 175 -13.02 11.62 8.75
CA LEU A 175 -13.35 10.65 9.80
C LEU A 175 -13.59 11.31 11.15
N ASN A 176 -13.32 12.61 11.27
CA ASN A 176 -13.30 13.37 12.52
C ASN A 176 -12.44 12.71 13.61
N GLU A 177 -11.27 12.20 13.20
CA GLU A 177 -10.35 11.45 14.05
C GLU A 177 -8.97 12.12 14.09
N PRO A 178 -8.33 12.15 15.26
CA PRO A 178 -6.95 12.62 15.36
C PRO A 178 -6.01 11.70 14.56
N VAL A 179 -4.94 12.26 14.01
CA VAL A 179 -3.90 11.51 13.27
C VAL A 179 -2.57 11.77 13.93
N ALA A 180 -1.87 10.70 14.32
CA ALA A 180 -0.56 10.81 14.92
C ALA A 180 0.51 11.09 13.83
N GLU A 181 1.61 11.76 14.22
CA GLU A 181 2.67 12.12 13.29
C GLU A 181 3.21 10.94 12.46
N PRO A 182 3.44 9.74 13.01
CA PRO A 182 3.86 8.59 12.20
C PRO A 182 2.80 8.10 11.19
N GLU A 183 1.51 8.39 11.43
CA GLU A 183 0.42 7.95 10.57
C GLU A 183 0.26 8.80 9.30
N ILE A 184 0.78 10.03 9.28
CA ILE A 184 0.66 10.91 8.10
C ILE A 184 1.42 10.39 6.89
N GLU A 185 2.45 9.58 7.09
CA GLU A 185 3.23 8.92 6.03
C GLU A 185 2.69 7.54 5.66
N GLN A 186 1.60 7.09 6.27
CA GLN A 186 1.03 5.76 6.04
C GLN A 186 -0.09 5.79 4.99
N LEU A 187 -0.30 4.64 4.34
CA LEU A 187 -1.33 4.45 3.32
C LEU A 187 -2.74 4.56 3.91
N CYS A 188 -3.60 5.31 3.23
CA CYS A 188 -5.00 5.49 3.60
C CYS A 188 -5.92 5.07 2.45
N VAL A 189 -6.95 4.25 2.77
CA VAL A 189 -8.01 3.84 1.84
C VAL A 189 -8.98 4.98 1.53
N ASN A 190 -9.10 5.95 2.44
CA ASN A 190 -9.95 7.12 2.29
C ASN A 190 -9.17 8.33 1.73
N PHE A 191 -8.05 8.08 1.07
CA PHE A 191 -7.24 9.13 0.48
C PHE A 191 -7.98 9.84 -0.67
N GLU A 192 -7.92 11.15 -0.65
CA GLU A 192 -8.28 11.99 -1.78
C GLU A 192 -7.18 13.05 -1.97
N SER A 193 -6.65 13.16 -3.19
CA SER A 193 -5.60 14.14 -3.51
C SER A 193 -6.09 15.58 -3.38
N ASN A 194 -5.17 16.48 -3.03
CA ASN A 194 -5.40 17.93 -3.06
C ASN A 194 -5.56 18.41 -4.49
#